data_b0cf09e00780a53335a38686fc3c3648
#
_entry.id   b0cf09e00780a53335a38686fc3c3648
#
_cell.length_a   1.000
_cell.length_b   1.000
_cell.length_c   1.000
_cell.angle_alpha   90.00
_cell.angle_beta   90.00
_cell.angle_gamma   90.00
#
_symmetry.space_group_name_H-M   'P 1'
#
loop_
_entity.id
_entity.type
_entity.pdbx_description
1 polymer ?
#
loop_
_entity_poly.entity_id
_entity_poly.type
_entity_poly.pdbx_seq_one_letter_code
_entity_poly.pdbx_strand_id
1 'polypeptide(L)'
;TWYEIERDYDYAYVAVSTDAGKRWTTLSSQGTTREDPNGANLGNGLTGTSGGDKPTWVRQEVDLAAYAGMKILLRFEYVTDPALSLHGIAFDDIELPGVFSDDAEADGGWQAIGFVRSTNLVAQRFIVQVLRFTDRGATVERRAVDNGTLQLDVDTTGDRRPPLLAVTGIAVRTTQKAPFEVSVEPRR
;
A
#
# COMPACT_ATOMS: atom_id res chain seq x y z
N THR A 1 13.72 -2.06 4.33
CA THR A 1 12.35 -1.71 4.73
C THR A 1 12.08 -0.23 4.54
N TRP A 2 10.86 0.10 4.21
CA TRP A 2 10.30 1.44 4.20
C TRP A 2 9.03 1.43 5.02
N TYR A 3 8.83 2.37 5.98
CA TYR A 3 7.61 2.41 6.76
C TYR A 3 7.28 3.83 7.25
N GLU A 4 5.97 4.08 7.34
CA GLU A 4 5.34 5.19 8.04
C GLU A 4 4.07 4.63 8.70
N ILE A 5 4.18 4.32 9.99
CA ILE A 5 3.17 3.66 10.79
C ILE A 5 2.96 4.46 12.08
N GLU A 6 1.82 4.32 12.72
CA GLU A 6 1.51 5.08 13.92
C GLU A 6 2.50 4.73 15.04
N ARG A 7 3.20 5.77 15.54
CA ARG A 7 4.21 5.58 16.56
C ARG A 7 3.57 5.09 17.86
N ASP A 8 4.17 4.04 18.43
CA ASP A 8 3.82 3.45 19.72
C ASP A 8 2.43 2.77 19.79
N TYR A 9 1.68 2.71 18.68
CA TYR A 9 0.43 1.99 18.54
C TYR A 9 0.52 0.88 17.48
N ASP A 10 1.12 1.21 16.35
CA ASP A 10 1.34 0.25 15.27
C ASP A 10 2.78 -0.27 15.32
N TYR A 11 2.95 -1.58 15.11
CA TYR A 11 4.25 -2.21 15.12
C TYR A 11 4.42 -3.21 13.99
N ALA A 12 5.62 -3.22 13.42
CA ALA A 12 6.00 -4.24 12.46
C ALA A 12 7.17 -5.08 12.98
N TYR A 13 7.19 -6.35 12.59
CA TYR A 13 8.12 -7.34 13.13
C TYR A 13 8.75 -8.17 12.03
N VAL A 14 10.02 -8.54 12.26
CA VAL A 14 10.62 -9.72 11.66
C VAL A 14 10.61 -10.81 12.72
N ALA A 15 10.00 -11.94 12.44
CA ALA A 15 9.88 -13.04 13.39
C ALA A 15 10.36 -14.35 12.81
N VAL A 16 10.88 -15.23 13.68
CA VAL A 16 11.37 -16.54 13.35
C VAL A 16 10.61 -17.63 14.12
N SER A 17 10.37 -18.75 13.47
CA SER A 17 9.85 -19.97 14.10
C SER A 17 10.75 -21.17 13.79
N THR A 18 11.00 -21.99 14.80
CA THR A 18 11.72 -23.28 14.69
C THR A 18 10.80 -24.49 14.84
N ASP A 19 9.49 -24.28 15.04
CA ASP A 19 8.50 -25.33 15.32
C ASP A 19 7.36 -25.35 14.29
N ALA A 20 7.68 -25.06 13.03
CA ALA A 20 6.78 -25.03 11.90
C ALA A 20 5.63 -24.01 12.06
N GLY A 21 5.91 -22.84 12.66
CA GLY A 21 4.97 -21.72 12.76
C GLY A 21 4.05 -21.78 13.97
N LYS A 22 4.26 -22.70 14.92
CA LYS A 22 3.42 -22.76 16.13
C LYS A 22 3.75 -21.65 17.13
N ARG A 23 5.02 -21.28 17.23
CA ARG A 23 5.51 -20.17 18.06
C ARG A 23 6.45 -19.29 17.24
N TRP A 24 6.43 -18.02 17.53
CA TRP A 24 7.22 -17.01 16.84
C TRP A 24 8.00 -16.18 17.84
N THR A 25 9.23 -15.89 17.50
CA THR A 25 10.11 -14.98 18.27
C THR A 25 10.45 -13.79 17.41
N THR A 26 10.18 -12.58 17.90
CA THR A 26 10.52 -11.34 17.21
C THR A 26 12.04 -11.13 17.26
N LEU A 27 12.60 -10.76 16.13
CA LEU A 27 14.03 -10.50 15.96
C LEU A 27 14.34 -9.02 16.12
N SER A 28 15.45 -8.70 16.77
CA SER A 28 15.90 -7.32 16.88
C SER A 28 16.73 -6.91 15.67
N SER A 29 16.58 -5.65 15.29
CA SER A 29 17.42 -4.95 14.34
C SER A 29 17.71 -3.53 14.83
N GLN A 30 18.45 -2.74 14.05
CA GLN A 30 18.84 -1.39 14.45
C GLN A 30 17.68 -0.41 14.68
N GLY A 31 16.53 -0.63 14.01
CA GLY A 31 15.34 0.23 14.12
C GLY A 31 14.28 -0.27 15.10
N THR A 32 14.47 -1.43 15.72
CA THR A 32 13.44 -2.01 16.61
C THR A 32 13.54 -1.47 18.04
N THR A 33 12.40 -1.43 18.71
CA THR A 33 12.26 -1.09 20.13
C THR A 33 11.54 -2.20 20.90
N ARG A 34 11.80 -2.26 22.20
CA ARG A 34 11.01 -3.05 23.17
C ARG A 34 10.14 -2.19 24.05
N GLU A 35 10.19 -0.88 23.88
CA GLU A 35 9.31 0.02 24.61
C GLU A 35 7.88 -0.25 24.19
N ASP A 36 6.99 -0.22 25.19
CA ASP A 36 5.58 -0.58 25.03
C ASP A 36 4.69 0.37 25.84
N PRO A 37 4.66 1.66 25.49
CA PRO A 37 3.94 2.66 26.27
C PRO A 37 2.42 2.45 26.28
N ASN A 38 1.88 1.76 25.29
CA ASN A 38 0.43 1.58 25.12
C ASN A 38 -0.02 0.10 25.19
N GLY A 39 0.87 -0.84 25.50
CA GLY A 39 0.54 -2.27 25.58
C GLY A 39 0.35 -2.96 24.22
N ALA A 40 0.88 -2.38 23.14
CA ALA A 40 0.70 -2.86 21.76
C ALA A 40 1.93 -3.58 21.18
N ASN A 41 3.12 -3.43 21.83
CA ASN A 41 4.36 -4.00 21.31
C ASN A 41 4.54 -5.46 21.74
N LEU A 42 4.56 -6.37 20.78
CA LEU A 42 4.75 -7.81 21.03
C LEU A 42 6.22 -8.23 21.19
N GLY A 43 7.16 -7.28 21.19
CA GLY A 43 8.58 -7.57 21.36
C GLY A 43 9.49 -6.56 20.64
N ASN A 44 10.40 -7.03 19.78
CA ASN A 44 11.28 -6.16 19.01
C ASN A 44 10.53 -5.57 17.81
N GLY A 45 9.78 -4.48 17.99
CA GLY A 45 8.93 -3.87 16.98
C GLY A 45 9.56 -2.66 16.30
N LEU A 46 9.35 -2.51 14.99
CA LEU A 46 9.52 -1.27 14.26
C LEU A 46 8.27 -0.42 14.46
N THR A 47 8.40 0.87 14.73
CA THR A 47 7.27 1.80 14.89
C THR A 47 7.66 3.20 14.43
N GLY A 48 6.69 4.05 14.09
CA GLY A 48 6.91 5.41 13.62
C GLY A 48 7.34 5.47 12.17
N THR A 49 8.45 6.17 11.87
CA THR A 49 8.86 6.48 10.49
C THR A 49 10.28 5.99 10.24
N SER A 50 10.48 5.23 9.14
CA SER A 50 11.81 4.80 8.70
C SER A 50 12.65 6.01 8.24
N GLY A 51 13.93 6.08 8.68
CA GLY A 51 14.84 7.15 8.30
C GLY A 51 14.61 8.48 9.00
N GLY A 52 13.67 8.60 9.95
CA GLY A 52 13.48 9.79 10.78
C GLY A 52 12.24 10.61 10.41
N ASP A 53 12.40 11.89 10.01
CA ASP A 53 11.27 12.80 9.78
C ASP A 53 10.41 12.46 8.55
N LYS A 54 11.01 11.80 7.58
CA LYS A 54 10.32 11.35 6.36
C LYS A 54 10.66 9.89 6.10
N PRO A 55 9.69 9.09 5.66
CA PRO A 55 9.94 7.70 5.39
C PRO A 55 10.92 7.54 4.22
N THR A 56 11.96 6.77 4.45
CA THR A 56 12.96 6.38 3.45
C THR A 56 13.25 4.90 3.54
N TRP A 57 13.76 4.31 2.48
CA TRP A 57 14.27 2.96 2.52
C TRP A 57 15.47 2.88 3.45
N VAL A 58 15.40 1.98 4.43
CA VAL A 58 16.46 1.71 5.40
C VAL A 58 16.80 0.23 5.43
N ARG A 59 18.10 -0.07 5.47
CA ARG A 59 18.56 -1.44 5.64
C ARG A 59 18.32 -1.89 7.08
N GLN A 60 17.74 -3.09 7.24
CA GLN A 60 17.58 -3.75 8.52
C GLN A 60 18.44 -5.02 8.52
N GLU A 61 19.18 -5.24 9.58
CA GLU A 61 19.98 -6.45 9.76
C GLU A 61 19.51 -7.17 11.01
N VAL A 62 19.20 -8.45 10.89
CA VAL A 62 18.78 -9.32 11.99
C VAL A 62 19.79 -10.43 12.17
N ASP A 63 20.17 -10.73 13.40
CA ASP A 63 21.08 -11.84 13.71
C ASP A 63 20.33 -13.15 13.77
N LEU A 64 20.72 -14.07 12.91
CA LEU A 64 20.20 -15.45 12.87
C LEU A 64 21.22 -16.51 13.35
N ALA A 65 22.34 -16.11 13.93
CA ALA A 65 23.39 -17.04 14.36
C ALA A 65 22.87 -18.11 15.33
N ALA A 66 21.94 -17.76 16.22
CA ALA A 66 21.31 -18.71 17.15
C ALA A 66 20.49 -19.81 16.47
N TYR A 67 20.16 -19.65 15.19
CA TYR A 67 19.35 -20.58 14.39
C TYR A 67 20.19 -21.33 13.34
N ALA A 68 21.50 -21.19 13.37
CA ALA A 68 22.38 -21.86 12.41
C ALA A 68 22.18 -23.38 12.43
N GLY A 69 22.03 -23.97 11.24
CA GLY A 69 21.77 -25.41 11.08
C GLY A 69 20.33 -25.87 11.40
N MET A 70 19.45 -24.95 11.77
CA MET A 70 18.03 -25.25 12.02
C MET A 70 17.18 -24.98 10.77
N LYS A 71 16.10 -25.74 10.64
CA LYS A 71 15.03 -25.39 9.71
C LYS A 71 14.15 -24.34 10.38
N ILE A 72 14.12 -23.17 9.79
CA ILE A 72 13.34 -22.03 10.29
C ILE A 72 12.29 -21.58 9.29
N LEU A 73 11.27 -20.89 9.81
CA LEU A 73 10.38 -20.05 9.03
C LEU A 73 10.62 -18.59 9.42
N LEU A 74 10.62 -17.71 8.45
CA LEU A 74 10.63 -16.25 8.66
C LEU A 74 9.25 -15.68 8.38
N ARG A 75 8.87 -14.67 9.14
CA ARG A 75 7.61 -13.95 8.98
C ARG A 75 7.86 -12.45 9.12
N PHE A 76 7.33 -11.70 8.19
CA PHE A 76 7.15 -10.26 8.29
C PHE A 76 5.71 -10.01 8.72
N GLU A 77 5.50 -9.23 9.74
CA GLU A 77 4.20 -8.99 10.34
C GLU A 77 4.00 -7.50 10.60
N TYR A 78 2.80 -7.00 10.33
CA TYR A 78 2.39 -5.66 10.67
C TYR A 78 1.08 -5.75 11.47
N VAL A 79 1.10 -5.20 12.68
CA VAL A 79 -0.01 -5.20 13.62
C VAL A 79 -0.42 -3.76 13.86
N THR A 80 -1.69 -3.47 13.63
CA THR A 80 -2.28 -2.14 13.79
C THR A 80 -3.34 -2.14 14.87
N ASP A 81 -3.54 -0.99 15.49
CA ASP A 81 -4.76 -0.74 16.23
C ASP A 81 -5.93 -0.33 15.29
N PRO A 82 -7.16 -0.12 15.78
CA PRO A 82 -8.30 0.24 14.93
C PRO A 82 -8.41 1.75 14.65
N ALA A 83 -7.49 2.60 15.14
CA ALA A 83 -7.68 4.05 15.15
C ALA A 83 -7.11 4.75 13.92
N LEU A 84 -5.80 4.84 13.79
CA LEU A 84 -5.13 5.60 12.75
C LEU A 84 -4.30 4.70 11.85
N SER A 85 -4.55 4.72 10.55
CA SER A 85 -3.70 4.04 9.58
C SER A 85 -2.93 5.06 8.76
N LEU A 86 -1.60 4.97 8.79
CA LEU A 86 -0.70 5.74 7.94
C LEU A 86 -0.38 4.94 6.66
N HIS A 87 0.77 5.19 6.04
CA HIS A 87 1.10 4.56 4.75
C HIS A 87 1.46 3.07 4.85
N GLY A 88 1.78 2.57 6.07
CA GLY A 88 2.10 1.18 6.33
C GLY A 88 3.58 0.86 6.16
N ILE A 89 3.89 -0.38 5.80
CA ILE A 89 5.26 -0.88 5.67
C ILE A 89 5.47 -1.66 4.39
N ALA A 90 6.67 -1.52 3.81
CA ALA A 90 7.14 -2.30 2.69
C ALA A 90 8.48 -2.99 3.03
N PHE A 91 8.66 -4.19 2.51
CA PHE A 91 9.89 -4.98 2.56
C PHE A 91 10.37 -5.25 1.14
N ASP A 92 11.68 -5.16 0.93
CA ASP A 92 12.32 -5.38 -0.35
C ASP A 92 13.77 -5.88 -0.12
N ASP A 93 14.40 -6.42 -1.16
CA ASP A 93 15.78 -6.90 -1.12
C ASP A 93 16.06 -7.79 0.09
N ILE A 94 15.26 -8.85 0.27
CA ILE A 94 15.39 -9.77 1.40
C ILE A 94 16.52 -10.75 1.11
N GLU A 95 17.56 -10.73 1.92
CA GLU A 95 18.74 -11.57 1.73
C GLU A 95 19.08 -12.38 2.99
N LEU A 96 19.33 -13.66 2.82
CA LEU A 96 20.01 -14.54 3.76
C LEU A 96 21.26 -15.08 3.06
N PRO A 97 22.45 -14.52 3.32
CA PRO A 97 23.65 -14.78 2.54
C PRO A 97 23.95 -16.28 2.39
N GLY A 98 24.14 -16.72 1.15
CA GLY A 98 24.43 -18.12 0.82
C GLY A 98 23.25 -19.10 0.94
N VAL A 99 22.06 -18.64 1.28
CA VAL A 99 20.86 -19.47 1.48
C VAL A 99 19.67 -19.00 0.62
N PHE A 100 19.37 -17.70 0.64
CA PHE A 100 18.17 -17.16 0.02
C PHE A 100 18.37 -15.68 -0.36
N SER A 101 17.79 -15.27 -1.47
CA SER A 101 17.72 -13.88 -1.92
C SER A 101 16.41 -13.67 -2.67
N ASP A 102 15.73 -12.57 -2.41
CA ASP A 102 14.50 -12.16 -3.06
C ASP A 102 14.47 -10.63 -3.19
N ASP A 103 14.45 -10.17 -4.44
CA ASP A 103 14.37 -8.76 -4.81
C ASP A 103 12.92 -8.29 -5.04
N ALA A 104 11.94 -9.11 -4.67
CA ALA A 104 10.51 -8.90 -4.83
C ALA A 104 10.01 -8.65 -6.28
N GLU A 105 10.88 -8.71 -7.30
CA GLU A 105 10.49 -8.51 -8.71
C GLU A 105 9.76 -9.74 -9.29
N ALA A 106 9.95 -10.92 -8.70
CA ALA A 106 9.29 -12.16 -9.07
C ALA A 106 8.56 -12.78 -7.87
N ASP A 107 7.84 -13.88 -8.08
CA ASP A 107 7.24 -14.62 -6.98
C ASP A 107 8.32 -15.39 -6.23
N GLY A 108 8.72 -14.87 -5.07
CA GLY A 108 9.70 -15.47 -4.16
C GLY A 108 9.16 -16.63 -3.31
N GLY A 109 7.92 -17.07 -3.53
CA GLY A 109 7.30 -18.16 -2.78
C GLY A 109 6.80 -17.77 -1.38
N TRP A 110 6.67 -16.48 -1.10
CA TRP A 110 6.09 -15.99 0.14
C TRP A 110 4.59 -16.25 0.21
N GLN A 111 4.11 -16.71 1.36
CA GLN A 111 2.69 -16.74 1.64
C GLN A 111 2.24 -15.35 2.14
N ALA A 112 1.57 -14.61 1.28
CA ALA A 112 1.07 -13.28 1.62
C ALA A 112 -0.33 -13.36 2.25
N ILE A 113 -0.46 -12.78 3.46
CA ILE A 113 -1.73 -12.61 4.17
C ILE A 113 -1.82 -11.12 4.52
N GLY A 114 -2.60 -10.36 3.76
CA GLY A 114 -2.71 -8.90 3.90
C GLY A 114 -1.61 -8.10 3.18
N PHE A 115 -0.40 -8.59 3.11
CA PHE A 115 0.64 -8.03 2.24
C PHE A 115 0.34 -8.31 0.76
N VAL A 116 0.80 -7.42 -0.09
CA VAL A 116 0.70 -7.57 -1.54
C VAL A 116 2.06 -7.29 -2.15
N ARG A 117 2.44 -8.06 -3.16
CA ARG A 117 3.57 -7.72 -3.99
C ARG A 117 3.17 -6.57 -4.91
N SER A 118 4.03 -5.56 -5.02
CA SER A 118 3.79 -4.37 -5.83
C SER A 118 5.08 -3.96 -6.52
N THR A 119 4.97 -3.49 -7.74
CA THR A 119 6.05 -2.83 -8.49
C THR A 119 6.23 -1.36 -8.10
N ASN A 120 5.61 -0.90 -6.99
CA ASN A 120 5.46 0.50 -6.61
C ASN A 120 4.70 1.35 -7.63
N LEU A 121 4.13 0.73 -8.65
CA LEU A 121 3.29 1.38 -9.65
C LEU A 121 1.84 0.96 -9.42
N VAL A 122 1.02 1.91 -9.06
CA VAL A 122 -0.43 1.69 -8.97
C VAL A 122 -1.09 2.25 -10.22
N ALA A 123 -1.78 1.39 -10.94
CA ALA A 123 -2.53 1.79 -12.13
C ALA A 123 -3.55 2.87 -11.77
N GLN A 124 -3.50 3.99 -12.47
CA GLN A 124 -4.52 5.03 -12.31
C GLN A 124 -5.86 4.52 -12.84
N ARG A 125 -6.89 4.65 -12.02
CA ARG A 125 -8.25 4.30 -12.38
C ARG A 125 -9.18 5.45 -12.04
N PHE A 126 -10.07 5.77 -12.99
CA PHE A 126 -11.03 6.85 -12.82
C PHE A 126 -12.42 6.38 -13.18
N ILE A 127 -13.41 7.02 -12.57
CA ILE A 127 -14.78 7.04 -13.05
C ILE A 127 -15.06 8.45 -13.55
N VAL A 128 -15.46 8.53 -14.80
CA VAL A 128 -15.93 9.76 -15.43
C VAL A 128 -17.43 9.71 -15.54
N GLN A 129 -18.10 10.73 -15.05
CA GLN A 129 -19.56 10.85 -15.08
C GLN A 129 -19.95 12.16 -15.79
N VAL A 130 -20.83 12.05 -16.78
CA VAL A 130 -21.45 13.19 -17.44
C VAL A 130 -22.89 13.28 -16.98
N LEU A 131 -23.23 14.35 -16.27
CA LEU A 131 -24.58 14.64 -15.81
C LEU A 131 -25.23 15.64 -16.76
N ARG A 132 -26.35 15.25 -17.38
CA ARG A 132 -27.15 16.10 -18.25
C ARG A 132 -28.48 16.42 -17.60
N PHE A 133 -29.02 17.61 -17.89
CA PHE A 133 -30.24 18.11 -17.29
C PHE A 133 -31.21 18.54 -18.39
N THR A 134 -32.18 17.68 -18.67
CA THR A 134 -33.21 17.89 -19.70
C THR A 134 -34.57 18.16 -19.07
N ASP A 135 -35.56 18.45 -19.91
CA ASP A 135 -36.99 18.59 -19.48
C ASP A 135 -37.54 17.35 -18.82
N ARG A 136 -36.97 16.18 -19.11
CA ARG A 136 -37.38 14.88 -18.57
C ARG A 136 -36.65 14.51 -17.27
N GLY A 137 -35.77 15.35 -16.79
CA GLY A 137 -34.96 15.13 -15.58
C GLY A 137 -33.48 15.07 -15.84
N ALA A 138 -32.75 14.61 -14.82
CA ALA A 138 -31.29 14.42 -14.89
C ALA A 138 -30.98 13.00 -15.40
N THR A 139 -29.95 12.91 -16.25
CA THR A 139 -29.36 11.63 -16.68
C THR A 139 -27.89 11.61 -16.35
N VAL A 140 -27.34 10.43 -16.05
CA VAL A 140 -25.94 10.23 -15.74
C VAL A 140 -25.37 9.17 -16.67
N GLU A 141 -24.40 9.54 -17.46
CA GLU A 141 -23.58 8.62 -18.21
C GLU A 141 -22.29 8.38 -17.44
N ARG A 142 -21.90 7.11 -17.27
CA ARG A 142 -20.74 6.71 -16.48
C ARG A 142 -19.78 5.87 -17.33
N ARG A 143 -18.48 6.20 -17.26
CA ARG A 143 -17.40 5.45 -17.90
C ARG A 143 -16.28 5.19 -16.90
N ALA A 144 -15.70 4.00 -16.93
CA ALA A 144 -14.45 3.70 -16.25
C ALA A 144 -13.28 3.96 -17.21
N VAL A 145 -12.17 4.48 -16.67
CA VAL A 145 -10.92 4.70 -17.40
C VAL A 145 -9.81 4.07 -16.60
N ASP A 146 -9.16 3.10 -17.20
CA ASP A 146 -8.02 2.40 -16.63
C ASP A 146 -6.79 2.75 -17.48
N ASN A 147 -5.85 3.51 -16.93
CA ASN A 147 -4.60 3.94 -17.58
C ASN A 147 -4.79 4.41 -19.03
N GLY A 148 -5.15 5.66 -19.24
CA GLY A 148 -5.23 6.14 -20.61
C GLY A 148 -6.11 7.36 -20.81
N THR A 149 -6.60 7.52 -22.02
CA THR A 149 -7.41 8.63 -22.47
C THR A 149 -8.83 8.17 -22.74
N LEU A 150 -9.81 8.95 -22.31
CA LEU A 150 -11.21 8.78 -22.66
C LEU A 150 -11.66 9.98 -23.50
N GLN A 151 -12.21 9.71 -24.67
CA GLN A 151 -12.87 10.70 -25.48
C GLN A 151 -14.38 10.44 -25.45
N LEU A 152 -15.15 11.46 -25.15
CA LEU A 152 -16.61 11.40 -25.10
C LEU A 152 -17.20 12.48 -26.01
N ASP A 153 -18.16 12.10 -26.82
CA ASP A 153 -19.02 13.03 -27.53
C ASP A 153 -20.29 13.22 -26.71
N VAL A 154 -20.52 14.46 -26.28
CA VAL A 154 -21.69 14.80 -25.46
C VAL A 154 -22.64 15.63 -26.31
N ASP A 155 -23.77 15.04 -26.71
CA ASP A 155 -24.85 15.78 -27.35
C ASP A 155 -25.63 16.55 -26.27
N THR A 156 -25.59 17.88 -26.35
CA THR A 156 -26.24 18.78 -25.40
C THR A 156 -27.60 19.28 -25.90
N THR A 157 -28.09 18.74 -27.00
CA THR A 157 -29.41 19.10 -27.55
C THR A 157 -30.51 18.82 -26.52
N GLY A 158 -31.30 19.84 -26.23
CA GLY A 158 -32.38 19.75 -25.24
C GLY A 158 -31.94 19.84 -23.77
N ASP A 159 -30.69 20.14 -23.51
CA ASP A 159 -30.22 20.42 -22.15
C ASP A 159 -30.70 21.82 -21.69
N ARG A 160 -31.21 21.90 -20.46
CA ARG A 160 -31.64 23.16 -19.82
C ARG A 160 -30.48 23.98 -19.26
N ARG A 161 -29.35 23.35 -19.07
CA ARG A 161 -28.11 23.95 -18.56
C ARG A 161 -26.90 23.13 -19.03
N PRO A 162 -25.69 23.69 -19.00
CA PRO A 162 -24.49 22.98 -19.36
C PRO A 162 -24.37 21.67 -18.56
N PRO A 163 -23.91 20.56 -19.17
CA PRO A 163 -23.67 19.33 -18.48
C PRO A 163 -22.55 19.49 -17.42
N LEU A 164 -22.60 18.67 -16.38
CA LEU A 164 -21.54 18.59 -15.40
C LEU A 164 -20.67 17.38 -15.69
N LEU A 165 -19.37 17.57 -15.64
CA LEU A 165 -18.39 16.51 -15.69
C LEU A 165 -17.84 16.27 -14.29
N ALA A 166 -17.96 15.04 -13.79
CA ALA A 166 -17.34 14.60 -12.55
C ALA A 166 -16.29 13.55 -12.84
N VAL A 167 -15.07 13.75 -12.34
CA VAL A 167 -13.95 12.79 -12.46
C VAL A 167 -13.58 12.35 -11.06
N THR A 168 -13.61 11.05 -10.80
CA THR A 168 -13.32 10.46 -9.51
C THR A 168 -12.21 9.44 -9.64
N GLY A 169 -11.10 9.64 -8.95
CA GLY A 169 -10.04 8.63 -8.82
C GLY A 169 -10.53 7.47 -7.94
N ILE A 170 -10.32 6.25 -8.41
CA ILE A 170 -10.73 5.02 -7.72
C ILE A 170 -9.60 3.99 -7.62
N ALA A 171 -8.35 4.43 -7.79
CA ALA A 171 -7.21 3.55 -7.59
C ALA A 171 -7.21 3.02 -6.15
N VAL A 172 -7.12 1.71 -6.00
CA VAL A 172 -7.10 1.05 -4.70
C VAL A 172 -5.68 0.99 -4.14
N ARG A 173 -5.55 0.89 -2.82
CA ARG A 173 -4.27 0.69 -2.13
C ARG A 173 -3.27 1.84 -2.30
N THR A 174 -3.77 3.06 -2.47
CA THR A 174 -2.94 4.26 -2.54
C THR A 174 -3.68 5.46 -1.99
N THR A 175 -2.95 6.33 -1.30
CA THR A 175 -3.39 7.67 -0.89
C THR A 175 -2.81 8.75 -1.79
N GLN A 176 -2.01 8.36 -2.79
CA GLN A 176 -1.40 9.27 -3.76
C GLN A 176 -2.48 9.94 -4.61
N LYS A 177 -2.30 11.21 -4.90
CA LYS A 177 -3.17 11.92 -5.82
C LYS A 177 -3.00 11.35 -7.23
N ALA A 178 -4.11 11.05 -7.90
CA ALA A 178 -4.12 10.65 -9.30
C ALA A 178 -4.33 11.91 -10.17
N PRO A 179 -3.28 12.44 -10.83
CA PRO A 179 -3.43 13.60 -11.72
C PRO A 179 -4.22 13.21 -12.97
N PHE A 180 -5.03 14.14 -13.46
CA PHE A 180 -5.72 14.00 -14.74
C PHE A 180 -5.82 15.38 -15.41
N GLU A 181 -6.02 15.37 -16.72
CA GLU A 181 -6.26 16.56 -17.54
C GLU A 181 -7.57 16.41 -18.29
N VAL A 182 -8.31 17.47 -18.44
CA VAL A 182 -9.56 17.52 -19.20
C VAL A 182 -9.50 18.66 -20.19
N SER A 183 -9.77 18.36 -21.46
CA SER A 183 -10.03 19.34 -22.50
C SER A 183 -11.46 19.22 -23.00
N VAL A 184 -12.09 20.34 -23.29
CA VAL A 184 -13.45 20.39 -23.86
C VAL A 184 -13.41 21.22 -25.13
N GLU A 185 -13.80 20.61 -26.24
CA GLU A 185 -13.84 21.27 -27.55
C GLU A 185 -15.27 21.28 -28.09
N PRO A 186 -15.79 22.43 -28.54
CA PRO A 186 -17.07 22.44 -29.22
C PRO A 186 -16.93 21.78 -30.59
N ARG A 187 -17.81 20.84 -30.91
CA ARG A 187 -17.95 20.36 -32.29
C ARG A 187 -18.59 21.45 -33.15
N ARG A 188 -17.91 21.78 -34.22
CA ARG A 188 -18.43 22.68 -35.29
C ARG A 188 -19.34 21.88 -36.23
#